data_3bee97dd518fc384a727063e5beceacf
#
_entry.id   3bee97dd518fc384a727063e5beceacf
#
_cell.length_a   1.000
_cell.length_b   1.000
_cell.length_c   1.000
_cell.angle_alpha   90.00
_cell.angle_beta   90.00
_cell.angle_gamma   90.00
#
_symmetry.space_group_name_H-M   'P 1'
#
loop_
_entity.id
_entity.type
_entity.pdbx_description
1 polymer ?
#
loop_
_entity_poly.entity_id
_entity_poly.type
_entity_poly.pdbx_seq_one_letter_code
_entity_poly.pdbx_strand_id
1 'polypeptide(L)'
;ASDNGPWLSFKGEGGSADPLRGGKFSYYEGGVRVPCIIRWKGVVPAGVTSDAIIASIDLFPTIMHYAGSHSFNQEIDGINVSSFFENPSLRPRDEYVYVKGGQVHGIRKGDWVYLPKTGNSKFKEGDVPELFNLKQDVGESDNLLQKYPDKVKELQLLMQKY
;
A
#
# COMPACT_ATOMS: atom_id res chain seq x y z
N ALA A 1 -7.07 1.02 12.55
CA ALA A 1 -5.84 1.16 11.73
C ALA A 1 -5.04 2.36 12.21
N SER A 2 -3.75 2.39 11.89
CA SER A 2 -2.95 3.63 11.98
C SER A 2 -3.14 4.47 10.71
N ASP A 3 -2.80 5.74 10.75
CA ASP A 3 -2.83 6.65 9.60
C ASP A 3 -1.56 6.56 8.74
N ASN A 4 -0.43 6.18 9.34
CA ASN A 4 0.88 6.02 8.71
C ASN A 4 1.81 5.15 9.56
N GLY A 5 2.97 4.80 9.00
CA GLY A 5 4.01 4.08 9.72
C GLY A 5 4.64 4.86 10.89
N PRO A 6 5.49 4.23 11.69
CA PRO A 6 6.10 4.81 12.89
C PRO A 6 6.99 6.02 12.54
N TRP A 7 7.08 6.96 13.45
CA TRP A 7 7.95 8.13 13.29
C TRP A 7 9.34 7.83 13.85
N LEU A 8 10.20 7.30 13.01
CA LEU A 8 11.52 6.78 13.41
C LEU A 8 12.44 7.82 14.08
N SER A 9 12.23 9.13 13.81
CA SER A 9 13.01 10.19 14.45
C SER A 9 12.79 10.29 15.97
N PHE A 10 11.68 9.74 16.48
CA PHE A 10 11.39 9.65 17.92
C PHE A 10 11.95 8.38 18.56
N LYS A 11 12.82 7.65 17.87
CA LYS A 11 13.41 6.38 18.34
C LYS A 11 12.33 5.41 18.83
N GLY A 12 12.52 4.75 19.97
CA GLY A 12 11.59 3.78 20.50
C GLY A 12 10.20 4.32 20.85
N GLU A 13 10.05 5.62 21.12
CA GLU A 13 8.76 6.25 21.41
C GLU A 13 7.88 6.43 20.17
N GLY A 14 8.49 6.48 18.98
CA GLY A 14 7.78 6.59 17.69
C GLY A 14 7.18 5.28 17.19
N GLY A 15 7.38 4.17 17.89
CA GLY A 15 6.99 2.82 17.49
C GLY A 15 8.02 2.13 16.57
N SER A 16 7.68 0.91 16.11
CA SER A 16 8.48 0.13 15.17
C SER A 16 7.63 -0.35 14.01
N ALA A 17 8.22 -0.44 12.83
CA ALA A 17 7.62 -1.08 11.66
C ALA A 17 8.25 -2.46 11.39
N ASP A 18 9.19 -2.93 12.22
CA ASP A 18 9.89 -4.19 11.98
C ASP A 18 8.94 -5.34 11.66
N PRO A 19 9.25 -6.16 10.65
CA PRO A 19 10.46 -6.20 9.81
C PRO A 19 10.41 -5.28 8.58
N LEU A 20 9.43 -4.38 8.45
CA LEU A 20 9.23 -3.53 7.29
C LEU A 20 10.26 -2.38 7.27
N ARG A 21 10.77 -2.05 6.07
CA ARG A 21 11.70 -0.95 5.89
C ARG A 21 11.02 0.41 6.00
N GLY A 22 11.73 1.38 6.58
CA GLY A 22 11.29 2.76 6.64
C GLY A 22 10.23 3.03 7.70
N GLY A 23 9.56 4.15 7.58
CA GLY A 23 8.54 4.64 8.50
C GLY A 23 7.84 5.85 7.93
N LYS A 24 7.18 6.63 8.75
CA LYS A 24 6.48 7.87 8.35
C LYS A 24 7.32 8.71 7.40
N PHE A 25 6.71 9.19 6.31
CA PHE A 25 7.33 9.93 5.19
C PHE A 25 8.18 9.09 4.24
N SER A 26 8.12 7.76 4.27
CA SER A 26 8.71 6.93 3.23
C SER A 26 7.65 6.20 2.41
N TYR A 27 8.00 5.78 1.19
CA TYR A 27 7.16 4.93 0.33
C TYR A 27 7.50 3.44 0.46
N TYR A 28 8.44 3.09 1.34
CA TYR A 28 8.69 1.71 1.74
C TYR A 28 7.53 1.16 2.57
N GLU A 29 7.41 -0.15 2.63
CA GLU A 29 6.32 -0.82 3.35
C GLU A 29 6.14 -0.31 4.79
N GLY A 30 7.23 -0.03 5.53
CA GLY A 30 7.15 0.50 6.88
C GLY A 30 6.56 1.91 6.98
N GLY A 31 6.51 2.65 5.88
CA GLY A 31 5.87 3.97 5.84
C GLY A 31 4.39 3.93 5.47
N VAL A 32 4.01 2.98 4.61
CA VAL A 32 2.67 2.95 3.98
C VAL A 32 1.81 1.78 4.42
N ARG A 33 2.40 0.63 4.78
CA ARG A 33 1.69 -0.53 5.29
C ARG A 33 1.50 -0.41 6.80
N VAL A 34 0.26 -0.33 7.22
CA VAL A 34 -0.12 -0.16 8.63
C VAL A 34 -0.98 -1.33 9.10
N PRO A 35 -0.95 -1.68 10.40
CA PRO A 35 -1.85 -2.69 10.94
C PRO A 35 -3.30 -2.21 10.85
N CYS A 36 -4.19 -3.12 10.44
CA CYS A 36 -5.62 -2.88 10.42
C CYS A 36 -6.35 -4.02 11.12
N ILE A 37 -7.21 -3.69 12.09
CA ILE A 37 -8.05 -4.65 12.79
C ILE A 37 -9.49 -4.22 12.57
N ILE A 38 -10.30 -5.16 12.05
CA ILE A 38 -11.72 -4.94 11.80
C ILE A 38 -12.52 -5.98 12.59
N ARG A 39 -13.52 -5.49 13.31
CA ARG A 39 -14.47 -6.33 14.03
C ARG A 39 -15.89 -5.92 13.70
N TRP A 40 -16.64 -6.84 13.10
CA TRP A 40 -18.06 -6.63 12.82
C TRP A 40 -18.79 -7.98 12.92
N LYS A 41 -19.44 -8.19 14.04
CA LYS A 41 -20.16 -9.45 14.33
C LYS A 41 -21.25 -9.69 13.27
N GLY A 42 -21.24 -10.86 12.68
CA GLY A 42 -22.21 -11.27 11.67
C GLY A 42 -21.86 -10.86 10.23
N VAL A 43 -20.83 -10.05 10.01
CA VAL A 43 -20.36 -9.64 8.68
C VAL A 43 -18.92 -10.09 8.45
N VAL A 44 -18.01 -9.72 9.36
CA VAL A 44 -16.59 -10.08 9.25
C VAL A 44 -16.33 -11.38 10.01
N PRO A 45 -15.78 -12.43 9.38
CA PRO A 45 -15.40 -13.68 10.06
C PRO A 45 -14.37 -13.42 11.16
N ALA A 46 -14.55 -14.07 12.30
CA ALA A 46 -13.64 -13.94 13.44
C ALA A 46 -12.36 -14.77 13.24
N GLY A 47 -11.22 -14.28 13.77
CA GLY A 47 -9.96 -15.00 13.83
C GLY A 47 -9.26 -15.17 12.47
N VAL A 48 -9.63 -14.39 11.47
CA VAL A 48 -9.02 -14.45 10.13
C VAL A 48 -7.97 -13.35 9.96
N THR A 49 -6.85 -13.70 9.36
CA THR A 49 -5.81 -12.76 8.89
C THR A 49 -5.75 -12.78 7.38
N SER A 50 -5.56 -11.63 6.76
CA SER A 50 -5.39 -11.49 5.31
C SER A 50 -4.25 -10.51 5.00
N ASP A 51 -3.52 -10.79 3.93
CA ASP A 51 -2.46 -9.94 3.35
C ASP A 51 -2.91 -9.23 2.06
N ALA A 52 -4.22 -9.23 1.77
CA ALA A 52 -4.79 -8.49 0.66
C ALA A 52 -4.50 -7.00 0.78
N ILE A 53 -4.27 -6.35 -0.37
CA ILE A 53 -4.13 -4.89 -0.43
C ILE A 53 -5.50 -4.26 -0.22
N ILE A 54 -5.64 -3.51 0.88
CA ILE A 54 -6.77 -2.63 1.17
C ILE A 54 -6.20 -1.26 1.48
N ALA A 55 -6.67 -0.24 0.80
CA ALA A 55 -6.25 1.13 1.02
C ALA A 55 -7.22 1.88 1.95
N SER A 56 -6.73 2.88 2.68
CA SER A 56 -7.58 3.70 3.55
C SER A 56 -8.69 4.42 2.77
N ILE A 57 -8.43 4.77 1.51
CA ILE A 57 -9.42 5.36 0.60
C ILE A 57 -10.59 4.42 0.27
N ASP A 58 -10.42 3.10 0.42
CA ASP A 58 -11.46 2.09 0.16
C ASP A 58 -12.49 2.04 1.30
N LEU A 59 -12.17 2.59 2.47
CA LEU A 59 -13.09 2.58 3.62
C LEU A 59 -14.32 3.45 3.36
N PHE A 60 -14.16 4.61 2.73
CA PHE A 60 -15.27 5.52 2.47
C PHE A 60 -16.36 4.86 1.59
N PRO A 61 -16.09 4.38 0.36
CA PRO A 61 -17.11 3.73 -0.46
C PRO A 61 -17.67 2.46 0.17
N THR A 62 -16.87 1.74 0.95
CA THR A 62 -17.32 0.53 1.66
C THR A 62 -18.31 0.86 2.78
N ILE A 63 -18.04 1.90 3.58
CA ILE A 63 -18.95 2.36 4.63
C ILE A 63 -20.26 2.88 4.02
N MET A 64 -20.17 3.64 2.93
CA MET A 64 -21.35 4.15 2.21
C MET A 64 -22.21 3.01 1.67
N HIS A 65 -21.59 1.95 1.12
CA HIS A 65 -22.32 0.76 0.69
C HIS A 65 -23.14 0.14 1.84
N TYR A 66 -22.53 -0.07 2.99
CA TYR A 66 -23.23 -0.60 4.16
C TYR A 66 -24.28 0.35 4.76
N ALA A 67 -24.14 1.65 4.52
CA ALA A 67 -25.15 2.66 4.86
C ALA A 67 -26.31 2.74 3.86
N GLY A 68 -26.30 1.88 2.81
CA GLY A 68 -27.35 1.86 1.78
C GLY A 68 -27.19 2.92 0.69
N SER A 69 -26.06 3.63 0.64
CA SER A 69 -25.77 4.60 -0.42
C SER A 69 -24.89 3.96 -1.50
N HIS A 70 -25.33 4.02 -2.74
CA HIS A 70 -24.65 3.34 -3.86
C HIS A 70 -24.18 4.31 -4.95
N SER A 71 -24.37 5.61 -4.76
CA SER A 71 -23.97 6.62 -5.73
C SER A 71 -23.18 7.74 -5.08
N PHE A 72 -22.22 8.25 -5.84
CA PHE A 72 -21.41 9.42 -5.47
C PHE A 72 -21.56 10.46 -6.57
N ASN A 73 -21.63 11.74 -6.18
CA ASN A 73 -21.70 12.86 -7.13
C ASN A 73 -20.34 13.21 -7.73
N GLN A 74 -19.27 12.54 -7.26
CA GLN A 74 -17.88 12.79 -7.69
C GLN A 74 -17.18 11.44 -7.91
N GLU A 75 -16.19 11.45 -8.80
CA GLU A 75 -15.26 10.34 -8.94
C GLU A 75 -14.42 10.21 -7.68
N ILE A 76 -14.21 8.97 -7.23
CA ILE A 76 -13.41 8.64 -6.05
C ILE A 76 -12.41 7.54 -6.41
N ASP A 77 -11.20 7.62 -5.84
CA ASP A 77 -10.13 6.64 -6.08
C ASP A 77 -10.31 5.34 -5.29
N GLY A 78 -11.12 5.38 -4.24
CA GLY A 78 -11.44 4.23 -3.41
C GLY A 78 -12.42 3.28 -4.08
N ILE A 79 -12.28 1.98 -3.81
CA ILE A 79 -13.21 0.94 -4.26
C ILE A 79 -14.00 0.37 -3.09
N ASN A 80 -15.23 -0.08 -3.36
CA ASN A 80 -16.01 -0.81 -2.36
C ASN A 80 -15.42 -2.22 -2.15
N VAL A 81 -14.96 -2.51 -0.94
CA VAL A 81 -14.37 -3.78 -0.54
C VAL A 81 -15.26 -4.59 0.42
N SER A 82 -16.58 -4.36 0.45
CA SER A 82 -17.52 -5.07 1.32
C SER A 82 -17.45 -6.59 1.14
N SER A 83 -17.34 -7.08 -0.08
CA SER A 83 -17.19 -8.50 -0.38
C SER A 83 -15.93 -9.12 0.27
N PHE A 84 -14.84 -8.35 0.38
CA PHE A 84 -13.65 -8.78 1.09
C PHE A 84 -13.90 -8.90 2.60
N PHE A 85 -14.68 -8.00 3.20
CA PHE A 85 -15.02 -8.10 4.62
C PHE A 85 -15.83 -9.37 4.94
N GLU A 86 -16.69 -9.79 4.03
CA GLU A 86 -17.47 -11.02 4.13
C GLU A 86 -16.64 -12.27 3.80
N ASN A 87 -15.70 -12.15 2.87
CA ASN A 87 -14.79 -13.22 2.44
C ASN A 87 -13.34 -12.72 2.32
N PRO A 88 -12.55 -12.78 3.41
CA PRO A 88 -11.16 -12.29 3.45
C PRO A 88 -10.16 -13.03 2.55
N SER A 89 -10.56 -14.09 1.83
CA SER A 89 -9.73 -14.74 0.82
C SER A 89 -9.70 -13.99 -0.51
N LEU A 90 -10.62 -13.06 -0.73
CA LEU A 90 -10.66 -12.24 -1.93
C LEU A 90 -9.47 -11.27 -2.00
N ARG A 91 -9.18 -10.81 -3.21
CA ARG A 91 -8.14 -9.83 -3.50
C ARG A 91 -8.80 -8.69 -4.29
N PRO A 92 -9.46 -7.73 -3.62
CA PRO A 92 -10.24 -6.70 -4.29
C PRO A 92 -9.36 -5.69 -5.05
N ARG A 93 -8.10 -5.56 -4.65
CA ARG A 93 -7.12 -4.66 -5.25
C ARG A 93 -5.83 -5.42 -5.55
N ASP A 94 -5.39 -5.42 -6.81
CA ASP A 94 -4.12 -6.03 -7.22
C ASP A 94 -2.99 -4.99 -7.33
N GLU A 95 -3.35 -3.72 -7.49
CA GLU A 95 -2.39 -2.63 -7.64
C GLU A 95 -2.73 -1.42 -6.76
N TYR A 96 -1.71 -0.69 -6.36
CA TYR A 96 -1.81 0.54 -5.60
C TYR A 96 -0.69 1.50 -5.99
N VAL A 97 -1.03 2.77 -6.24
CA VAL A 97 -0.07 3.82 -6.56
C VAL A 97 0.21 4.72 -5.35
N TYR A 98 1.46 5.06 -5.15
CA TYR A 98 1.89 6.01 -4.12
C TYR A 98 1.88 7.41 -4.70
N VAL A 99 0.96 8.25 -4.23
CA VAL A 99 0.77 9.62 -4.75
C VAL A 99 1.08 10.64 -3.67
N LYS A 100 1.78 11.72 -4.05
CA LYS A 100 2.00 12.88 -3.19
C LYS A 100 2.04 14.13 -4.05
N GLY A 101 1.25 15.14 -3.66
CA GLY A 101 1.19 16.41 -4.40
C GLY A 101 0.76 16.25 -5.86
N GLY A 102 -0.12 15.29 -6.16
CA GLY A 102 -0.58 14.99 -7.52
C GLY A 102 0.45 14.27 -8.40
N GLN A 103 1.57 13.80 -7.84
CA GLN A 103 2.59 13.06 -8.57
C GLN A 103 2.66 11.62 -8.08
N VAL A 104 2.86 10.69 -9.01
CA VAL A 104 3.06 9.27 -8.70
C VAL A 104 4.52 9.04 -8.31
N HIS A 105 4.74 8.49 -7.13
CA HIS A 105 6.04 8.22 -6.54
C HIS A 105 6.42 6.75 -6.51
N GLY A 106 5.51 5.86 -6.87
CA GLY A 106 5.75 4.44 -6.93
C GLY A 106 4.47 3.68 -7.21
N ILE A 107 4.63 2.39 -7.46
CA ILE A 107 3.52 1.47 -7.67
C ILE A 107 3.81 0.12 -7.03
N ARG A 108 2.78 -0.44 -6.41
CA ARG A 108 2.74 -1.84 -6.01
C ARG A 108 1.75 -2.58 -6.90
N LYS A 109 2.17 -3.75 -7.42
CA LYS A 109 1.30 -4.70 -8.12
C LYS A 109 1.56 -6.10 -7.58
N GLY A 110 0.56 -6.66 -6.91
CA GLY A 110 0.71 -7.91 -6.17
C GLY A 110 1.86 -7.81 -5.15
N ASP A 111 2.87 -8.67 -5.31
CA ASP A 111 4.05 -8.69 -4.45
C ASP A 111 5.19 -7.76 -4.91
N TRP A 112 5.06 -7.11 -6.07
CA TRP A 112 6.10 -6.26 -6.63
C TRP A 112 5.87 -4.79 -6.31
N VAL A 113 6.94 -4.13 -5.84
CA VAL A 113 6.98 -2.68 -5.61
C VAL A 113 8.05 -2.06 -6.49
N TYR A 114 7.69 -1.04 -7.26
CA TYR A 114 8.61 -0.23 -8.04
C TYR A 114 8.55 1.22 -7.57
N LEU A 115 9.72 1.75 -7.25
CA LEU A 115 9.94 3.14 -6.86
C LEU A 115 10.88 3.77 -7.90
N PRO A 116 10.44 4.76 -8.71
CA PRO A 116 11.28 5.38 -9.75
C PRO A 116 12.42 6.23 -9.17
N LYS A 117 12.37 6.49 -7.88
CA LYS A 117 13.42 7.07 -7.05
C LYS A 117 13.45 6.26 -5.76
N THR A 118 14.41 6.55 -4.87
CA THR A 118 14.43 5.90 -3.56
C THR A 118 13.08 6.08 -2.84
N GLY A 119 12.69 5.09 -2.05
CA GLY A 119 11.46 5.14 -1.24
C GLY A 119 11.47 6.21 -0.12
N ASN A 120 12.54 6.97 0.02
CA ASN A 120 12.59 8.11 0.93
C ASN A 120 11.86 9.31 0.32
N SER A 121 10.96 9.94 1.07
CA SER A 121 10.21 11.12 0.59
C SER A 121 11.06 12.40 0.42
N LYS A 122 12.29 12.39 0.90
CA LYS A 122 13.29 13.45 0.70
C LYS A 122 14.26 13.00 -0.39
N PHE A 123 13.83 13.12 -1.65
CA PHE A 123 14.68 12.82 -2.80
C PHE A 123 15.96 13.68 -2.77
N LYS A 124 17.08 13.04 -3.11
CA LYS A 124 18.36 13.68 -3.30
C LYS A 124 18.80 13.50 -4.75
N GLU A 125 19.64 14.39 -5.23
CA GLU A 125 20.34 14.19 -6.48
C GLU A 125 21.17 12.88 -6.39
N GLY A 126 21.00 11.99 -7.40
CA GLY A 126 21.63 10.67 -7.39
C GLY A 126 20.78 9.53 -6.82
N ASP A 127 19.56 9.79 -6.35
CA ASP A 127 18.62 8.72 -6.00
C ASP A 127 18.34 7.83 -7.19
N VAL A 128 18.45 6.52 -6.99
CA VAL A 128 18.28 5.50 -8.03
C VAL A 128 16.91 4.84 -7.91
N PRO A 129 16.35 4.32 -9.03
CA PRO A 129 15.14 3.50 -8.98
C PRO A 129 15.36 2.21 -8.18
N GLU A 130 14.28 1.73 -7.56
CA GLU A 130 14.29 0.52 -6.75
C GLU A 130 13.14 -0.40 -7.16
N LEU A 131 13.40 -1.72 -7.17
CA LEU A 131 12.42 -2.77 -7.40
C LEU A 131 12.54 -3.83 -6.32
N PHE A 132 11.43 -4.19 -5.68
CA PHE A 132 11.39 -5.20 -4.62
C PHE A 132 10.31 -6.25 -4.88
N ASN A 133 10.51 -7.45 -4.33
CA ASN A 133 9.50 -8.50 -4.28
C ASN A 133 9.18 -8.80 -2.80
N LEU A 134 8.08 -8.30 -2.32
CA LEU A 134 7.67 -8.36 -0.91
C LEU A 134 7.41 -9.78 -0.39
N LYS A 135 7.14 -10.74 -1.29
CA LYS A 135 6.96 -12.14 -0.90
C LYS A 135 8.28 -12.78 -0.50
N GLN A 136 9.40 -12.35 -1.08
CA GLN A 136 10.73 -12.87 -0.81
C GLN A 136 11.50 -12.00 0.17
N ASP A 137 11.25 -10.69 0.14
CA ASP A 137 11.96 -9.66 0.90
C ASP A 137 10.97 -8.57 1.36
N VAL A 138 10.27 -8.86 2.45
CA VAL A 138 9.30 -7.91 3.05
C VAL A 138 9.98 -6.66 3.62
N GLY A 139 11.29 -6.76 3.91
CA GLY A 139 12.13 -5.67 4.42
C GLY A 139 12.74 -4.79 3.35
N GLU A 140 12.47 -5.05 2.05
CA GLU A 140 12.92 -4.22 0.92
C GLU A 140 14.44 -3.95 0.95
N SER A 141 15.23 -4.98 1.27
CA SER A 141 16.68 -4.91 1.45
C SER A 141 17.47 -5.18 0.16
N ASP A 142 16.89 -5.97 -0.76
CA ASP A 142 17.52 -6.39 -2.01
C ASP A 142 16.88 -5.71 -3.22
N ASN A 143 17.58 -4.72 -3.81
CA ASN A 143 17.10 -4.02 -5.00
C ASN A 143 17.26 -4.89 -6.25
N LEU A 144 16.14 -5.41 -6.74
CA LEU A 144 16.05 -6.32 -7.88
C LEU A 144 16.00 -5.64 -9.25
N LEU A 145 16.21 -4.32 -9.33
CA LEU A 145 16.09 -3.52 -10.56
C LEU A 145 16.88 -4.11 -11.73
N GLN A 146 18.15 -4.47 -11.47
CA GLN A 146 19.05 -5.02 -12.49
C GLN A 146 18.67 -6.45 -12.90
N LYS A 147 18.06 -7.20 -11.98
CA LYS A 147 17.74 -8.62 -12.18
C LYS A 147 16.46 -8.85 -12.99
N TYR A 148 15.51 -7.91 -12.92
CA TYR A 148 14.19 -8.04 -13.52
C TYR A 148 13.81 -6.82 -14.39
N PRO A 149 14.56 -6.52 -15.47
CA PRO A 149 14.32 -5.34 -16.30
C PRO A 149 12.95 -5.34 -16.98
N ASP A 150 12.40 -6.52 -17.31
CA ASP A 150 11.07 -6.60 -17.93
C ASP A 150 9.96 -6.29 -16.93
N LYS A 151 10.11 -6.68 -15.64
CA LYS A 151 9.18 -6.30 -14.58
C LYS A 151 9.22 -4.79 -14.33
N VAL A 152 10.40 -4.18 -14.40
CA VAL A 152 10.53 -2.71 -14.30
C VAL A 152 9.74 -2.02 -15.42
N LYS A 153 9.90 -2.47 -16.68
CA LYS A 153 9.15 -1.90 -17.82
C LYS A 153 7.63 -2.06 -17.64
N GLU A 154 7.19 -3.25 -17.22
CA GLU A 154 5.76 -3.51 -16.94
C GLU A 154 5.20 -2.49 -15.95
N LEU A 155 5.88 -2.29 -14.81
CA LEU A 155 5.43 -1.39 -13.76
C LEU A 155 5.54 0.08 -14.15
N GLN A 156 6.56 0.46 -14.92
CA GLN A 156 6.68 1.80 -15.50
C GLN A 156 5.51 2.13 -16.45
N LEU A 157 5.16 1.19 -17.33
CA LEU A 157 4.01 1.37 -18.23
C LEU A 157 2.69 1.45 -17.45
N LEU A 158 2.56 0.68 -16.37
CA LEU A 158 1.39 0.73 -15.53
C LEU A 158 1.26 2.09 -14.82
N MET A 159 2.37 2.65 -14.32
CA MET A 159 2.39 3.97 -13.69
C MET A 159 1.94 5.11 -14.61
N GLN A 160 2.12 4.98 -15.93
CA GLN A 160 1.71 6.01 -16.90
C GLN A 160 0.19 6.17 -17.04
N LYS A 161 -0.59 5.25 -16.46
CA LYS A 161 -2.06 5.33 -16.46
C LYS A 161 -2.61 6.30 -15.41
N TYR A 162 -1.77 6.70 -14.50
CA TYR A 162 -2.06 7.57 -13.36
C TYR A 162 -1.29 8.90 -13.45
#